data_864aba59555bfd056c91f640a1a0a1e3
#
_entry.id   864aba59555bfd056c91f640a1a0a1e3
#
_cell.length_a   1.000
_cell.length_b   1.000
_cell.length_c   1.000
_cell.angle_alpha   90.00
_cell.angle_beta   90.00
_cell.angle_gamma   90.00
#
_symmetry.space_group_name_H-M   'P 1'
#
loop_
_entity.id
_entity.type
_entity.pdbx_description
1 polymer ?
#
loop_
_entity_poly.entity_id
_entity_poly.type
_entity_poly.pdbx_seq_one_letter_code
_entity_poly.pdbx_strand_id
1 'polypeptide(L)'
;STDFRDSPDGMFDFPPKCYMHKQASFIPIFFPEGVEAGTDVEFFYFPPFASEEALGRPVLGSGGLASVTNDRDVTKGFMEFLGSPIAHEIMMAQGQFLSPHKDANLDIYTSDVQRALGEILTTATSFRFDGSDLMPGEIGTNAFWTGMVDYTTGKPAQQVADEVQTRWDAIQ
;
A
#
# COMPACT_ATOMS: atom_id res chain seq x y z
N SER A 1 10.25 18.42 -3.11
CA SER A 1 9.46 17.19 -2.96
C SER A 1 8.13 17.52 -2.33
N THR A 2 7.07 16.85 -2.72
CA THR A 2 5.73 17.01 -2.18
C THR A 2 5.50 15.92 -1.15
N ASP A 3 4.81 16.21 -0.05
CA ASP A 3 4.36 15.20 0.90
C ASP A 3 3.45 14.20 0.15
N PHE A 4 3.54 12.91 0.48
CA PHE A 4 2.74 11.89 -0.22
C PHE A 4 1.24 12.10 -0.04
N ARG A 5 0.82 12.75 1.05
CA ARG A 5 -0.58 13.08 1.35
C ARG A 5 -1.13 14.14 0.41
N ASP A 6 -0.29 15.10 0.02
CA ASP A 6 -0.63 16.20 -0.86
C ASP A 6 -0.39 15.85 -2.35
N SER A 7 0.17 14.67 -2.61
CA SER A 7 0.54 14.25 -3.97
C SER A 7 -0.65 14.12 -4.94
N PRO A 8 -1.89 13.80 -4.51
CA PRO A 8 -3.06 13.76 -5.40
C PRO A 8 -3.68 15.13 -5.67
N ASP A 9 -3.33 16.20 -4.95
CA ASP A 9 -4.03 17.51 -4.98
C ASP A 9 -4.20 18.06 -6.39
N GLY A 10 -3.19 17.88 -7.23
CA GLY A 10 -3.24 18.33 -8.62
C GLY A 10 -4.37 17.73 -9.47
N MET A 11 -4.96 16.62 -9.04
CA MET A 11 -6.14 16.04 -9.70
C MET A 11 -7.40 16.89 -9.46
N PHE A 12 -7.46 17.57 -8.32
CA PHE A 12 -8.62 18.32 -7.84
C PHE A 12 -8.54 19.84 -8.10
N ASP A 13 -7.45 20.30 -8.72
CA ASP A 13 -7.35 21.67 -9.21
C ASP A 13 -8.31 21.90 -10.39
N PHE A 14 -8.70 23.15 -10.60
CA PHE A 14 -9.47 23.52 -11.79
C PHE A 14 -8.74 24.60 -12.61
N PRO A 15 -8.28 24.32 -13.84
CA PRO A 15 -8.27 23.00 -14.50
C PRO A 15 -7.31 22.02 -13.81
N PRO A 16 -7.57 20.70 -13.91
CA PRO A 16 -6.71 19.71 -13.31
C PRO A 16 -5.27 19.79 -13.84
N LYS A 17 -4.30 19.70 -12.93
CA LYS A 17 -2.87 19.62 -13.28
C LYS A 17 -2.44 18.21 -13.67
N CYS A 18 -3.18 17.21 -13.22
CA CYS A 18 -3.02 15.81 -13.63
C CYS A 18 -4.39 15.10 -13.63
N TYR A 19 -4.50 14.05 -14.43
CA TYR A 19 -5.74 13.27 -14.57
C TYR A 19 -5.62 11.86 -14.00
N MET A 20 -4.43 11.44 -13.62
CA MET A 20 -4.17 10.11 -13.08
C MET A 20 -3.10 10.21 -12.00
N HIS A 21 -3.30 9.43 -10.95
CA HIS A 21 -2.37 9.31 -9.85
C HIS A 21 -2.20 7.84 -9.48
N LYS A 22 -0.96 7.38 -9.28
CA LYS A 22 -0.67 6.04 -8.81
C LYS A 22 -0.22 6.09 -7.37
N GLN A 23 -0.98 5.44 -6.49
CA GLN A 23 -0.68 5.36 -5.06
C GLN A 23 -1.29 4.09 -4.46
N ALA A 24 -1.01 3.82 -3.20
CA ALA A 24 -1.61 2.73 -2.44
C ALA A 24 -3.08 3.03 -2.06
N SER A 25 -3.78 1.97 -1.67
CA SER A 25 -5.23 1.98 -1.38
C SER A 25 -5.68 2.93 -0.28
N PHE A 26 -4.77 3.45 0.53
CA PHE A 26 -5.09 4.40 1.59
C PHE A 26 -5.24 5.85 1.11
N ILE A 27 -4.79 6.19 -0.10
CA ILE A 27 -4.72 7.59 -0.56
C ILE A 27 -6.05 8.34 -0.54
N PRO A 28 -7.22 7.70 -0.72
CA PRO A 28 -8.51 8.42 -0.66
C PRO A 28 -8.80 9.13 0.67
N ILE A 29 -8.17 8.72 1.77
CA ILE A 29 -8.34 9.40 3.07
C ILE A 29 -7.73 10.81 3.10
N PHE A 30 -6.88 11.14 2.14
CA PHE A 30 -6.23 12.43 1.98
C PHE A 30 -6.83 13.28 0.86
N PHE A 31 -7.91 12.83 0.22
CA PHE A 31 -8.61 13.63 -0.77
C PHE A 31 -9.27 14.86 -0.12
N PRO A 32 -9.42 15.95 -0.87
CA PRO A 32 -10.14 17.12 -0.37
C PRO A 32 -11.54 16.79 0.14
N GLU A 33 -12.01 17.57 1.12
CA GLU A 33 -13.36 17.41 1.65
C GLU A 33 -14.41 17.48 0.52
N GLY A 34 -15.34 16.55 0.52
CA GLY A 34 -16.41 16.44 -0.47
C GLY A 34 -16.06 15.65 -1.73
N VAL A 35 -14.83 15.18 -1.87
CA VAL A 35 -14.45 14.27 -2.97
C VAL A 35 -14.78 12.83 -2.57
N GLU A 36 -15.60 12.18 -3.39
CA GLU A 36 -16.04 10.79 -3.18
C GLU A 36 -15.36 9.84 -4.16
N ALA A 37 -14.57 8.90 -3.63
CA ALA A 37 -14.00 7.82 -4.43
C ALA A 37 -15.11 6.87 -4.94
N GLY A 38 -15.12 6.60 -6.23
CA GLY A 38 -16.17 5.87 -6.93
C GLY A 38 -17.23 6.77 -7.58
N THR A 39 -17.21 8.08 -7.30
CA THR A 39 -18.11 9.08 -7.89
C THR A 39 -17.31 10.14 -8.65
N ASP A 40 -16.40 10.84 -7.94
CA ASP A 40 -15.59 11.91 -8.52
C ASP A 40 -14.25 11.40 -9.06
N VAL A 41 -13.73 10.31 -8.45
CA VAL A 41 -12.48 9.66 -8.80
C VAL A 41 -12.69 8.16 -8.88
N GLU A 42 -12.44 7.61 -10.05
CA GLU A 42 -12.40 6.17 -10.26
C GLU A 42 -11.01 5.61 -10.07
N PHE A 43 -10.91 4.33 -9.75
CA PHE A 43 -9.63 3.65 -9.75
C PHE A 43 -9.65 2.44 -10.68
N PHE A 44 -8.48 2.04 -11.14
CA PHE A 44 -8.30 0.86 -11.96
C PHE A 44 -6.98 0.16 -11.62
N TYR A 45 -6.96 -1.15 -11.82
CA TYR A 45 -5.73 -1.91 -11.72
C TYR A 45 -4.74 -1.44 -12.81
N PHE A 46 -3.47 -1.24 -12.43
CA PHE A 46 -2.46 -0.78 -13.38
C PHE A 46 -2.38 -1.73 -14.56
N PRO A 47 -2.56 -1.24 -15.81
CA PRO A 47 -2.59 -2.11 -16.98
C PRO A 47 -1.28 -2.88 -17.15
N PRO A 48 -1.32 -4.17 -17.51
CA PRO A 48 -0.11 -4.91 -17.84
C PRO A 48 0.56 -4.33 -19.10
N PHE A 49 1.88 -4.39 -19.13
CA PHE A 49 2.59 -4.17 -20.40
C PHE A 49 2.34 -5.38 -21.32
N ALA A 50 2.15 -5.12 -22.62
CA ALA A 50 1.89 -6.20 -23.59
C ALA A 50 2.98 -7.28 -23.62
N SER A 51 4.24 -6.92 -23.30
CA SER A 51 5.36 -7.85 -23.19
C SER A 51 5.30 -8.73 -21.92
N GLU A 52 4.46 -8.40 -20.95
CA GLU A 52 4.46 -8.95 -19.60
C GLU A 52 3.13 -9.61 -19.21
N GLU A 53 2.26 -9.91 -20.18
CA GLU A 53 0.96 -10.55 -19.94
C GLU A 53 1.07 -11.88 -19.17
N ALA A 54 2.19 -12.59 -19.35
CA ALA A 54 2.47 -13.85 -18.65
C ALA A 54 2.64 -13.69 -17.14
N LEU A 55 2.88 -12.47 -16.62
CA LEU A 55 2.97 -12.19 -15.18
C LEU A 55 1.59 -12.22 -14.49
N GLY A 56 0.51 -12.19 -15.26
CA GLY A 56 -0.85 -12.18 -14.74
C GLY A 56 -1.20 -10.86 -14.04
N ARG A 57 -1.79 -10.94 -12.85
CA ARG A 57 -2.21 -9.76 -12.06
C ARG A 57 -1.50 -9.74 -10.70
N PRO A 58 -0.22 -9.38 -10.65
CA PRO A 58 0.51 -9.27 -9.40
C PRO A 58 0.07 -8.03 -8.62
N VAL A 59 0.08 -8.11 -7.30
CA VAL A 59 -0.15 -6.98 -6.39
C VAL A 59 1.14 -6.70 -5.62
N LEU A 60 1.57 -5.45 -5.63
CA LEU A 60 2.59 -4.92 -4.71
C LEU A 60 1.87 -4.32 -3.51
N GLY A 61 2.26 -4.68 -2.32
CA GLY A 61 1.66 -4.14 -1.12
C GLY A 61 2.51 -4.31 0.12
N SER A 62 2.07 -3.66 1.16
CA SER A 62 2.57 -3.80 2.52
C SER A 62 1.36 -3.92 3.46
N GLY A 63 1.59 -4.04 4.76
CA GLY A 63 0.50 -4.13 5.72
C GLY A 63 0.96 -4.06 7.16
N GLY A 64 -0.01 -3.84 8.05
CA GLY A 64 0.19 -3.99 9.48
C GLY A 64 0.42 -5.46 9.84
N LEU A 65 1.45 -5.71 10.64
CA LEU A 65 1.77 -7.04 11.14
C LEU A 65 1.45 -7.11 12.63
N ALA A 66 0.68 -8.11 13.04
CA ALA A 66 0.46 -8.41 14.45
C ALA A 66 1.51 -9.44 14.91
N SER A 67 2.17 -9.16 16.02
CA SER A 67 3.18 -10.05 16.60
C SER A 67 2.92 -10.32 18.08
N VAL A 68 3.26 -11.53 18.51
CA VAL A 68 3.13 -11.97 19.90
C VAL A 68 4.43 -11.63 20.64
N THR A 69 4.32 -10.81 21.68
CA THR A 69 5.44 -10.45 22.57
C THR A 69 5.42 -11.20 23.89
N ASN A 70 4.30 -11.87 24.21
CA ASN A 70 4.13 -12.67 25.44
C ASN A 70 3.35 -13.94 25.11
N ASP A 71 4.00 -15.09 25.25
CA ASP A 71 3.44 -16.42 24.92
C ASP A 71 2.48 -16.91 26.03
N ARG A 72 1.21 -16.48 25.96
CA ARG A 72 0.12 -16.94 26.84
C ARG A 72 -1.04 -17.46 25.99
N ASP A 73 -1.81 -18.38 26.56
CA ASP A 73 -2.96 -18.98 25.84
C ASP A 73 -3.98 -17.93 25.41
N VAL A 74 -4.25 -16.91 26.21
CA VAL A 74 -5.15 -15.81 25.84
C VAL A 74 -4.61 -15.02 24.65
N THR A 75 -3.29 -14.83 24.56
CA THR A 75 -2.66 -14.14 23.42
C THR A 75 -2.76 -14.99 22.16
N LYS A 76 -2.54 -16.29 22.25
CA LYS A 76 -2.72 -17.23 21.12
C LYS A 76 -4.17 -17.22 20.62
N GLY A 77 -5.15 -17.34 21.52
CA GLY A 77 -6.55 -17.29 21.15
C GLY A 77 -6.96 -15.96 20.49
N PHE A 78 -6.38 -14.85 20.93
CA PHE A 78 -6.59 -13.57 20.25
C PHE A 78 -5.97 -13.53 18.85
N MET A 79 -4.78 -14.08 18.68
CA MET A 79 -4.17 -14.17 17.34
C MET A 79 -4.94 -15.10 16.38
N GLU A 80 -5.46 -16.22 16.89
CA GLU A 80 -6.36 -17.09 16.13
C GLU A 80 -7.62 -16.36 15.70
N PHE A 81 -8.23 -15.58 16.61
CA PHE A 81 -9.37 -14.73 16.29
C PHE A 81 -9.00 -13.69 15.20
N LEU A 82 -7.89 -12.97 15.35
CA LEU A 82 -7.44 -11.99 14.34
C LEU A 82 -7.21 -12.61 12.96
N GLY A 83 -6.81 -13.87 12.88
CA GLY A 83 -6.66 -14.63 11.64
C GLY A 83 -7.97 -15.19 11.07
N SER A 84 -9.11 -14.97 11.72
CA SER A 84 -10.41 -15.51 11.27
C SER A 84 -11.12 -14.57 10.30
N PRO A 85 -11.98 -15.11 9.38
CA PRO A 85 -12.78 -14.27 8.49
C PRO A 85 -13.61 -13.23 9.22
N ILE A 86 -14.22 -13.61 10.35
CA ILE A 86 -15.10 -12.72 11.12
C ILE A 86 -14.36 -11.51 11.70
N ALA A 87 -13.11 -11.67 12.14
CA ALA A 87 -12.32 -10.53 12.61
C ALA A 87 -12.03 -9.55 11.47
N HIS A 88 -11.73 -10.08 10.30
CA HIS A 88 -11.53 -9.29 9.10
C HIS A 88 -12.80 -8.56 8.68
N GLU A 89 -13.95 -9.22 8.68
CA GLU A 89 -15.25 -8.64 8.36
C GLU A 89 -15.64 -7.51 9.33
N ILE A 90 -15.36 -7.66 10.63
CA ILE A 90 -15.55 -6.59 11.60
C ILE A 90 -14.71 -5.36 11.26
N MET A 91 -13.46 -5.55 10.85
CA MET A 91 -12.57 -4.44 10.43
C MET A 91 -13.00 -3.84 9.10
N MET A 92 -13.43 -4.65 8.14
CA MET A 92 -13.96 -4.21 6.84
C MET A 92 -15.19 -3.31 7.01
N ALA A 93 -16.09 -3.68 7.94
CA ALA A 93 -17.30 -2.90 8.25
C ALA A 93 -16.99 -1.52 8.86
N GLN A 94 -15.79 -1.31 9.42
CA GLN A 94 -15.36 0.00 9.91
C GLN A 94 -14.85 0.93 8.78
N GLY A 95 -14.68 0.40 7.56
CA GLY A 95 -14.05 1.10 6.46
C GLY A 95 -12.50 1.16 6.57
N GLN A 96 -11.86 1.57 5.49
CA GLN A 96 -10.41 1.79 5.40
C GLN A 96 -9.49 0.57 5.65
N PHE A 97 -10.04 -0.62 5.81
CA PHE A 97 -9.30 -1.86 5.97
C PHE A 97 -9.49 -2.77 4.75
N LEU A 98 -8.41 -3.13 4.08
CA LEU A 98 -8.43 -4.16 3.04
C LEU A 98 -8.00 -5.50 3.63
N SER A 99 -8.91 -6.46 3.56
CA SER A 99 -8.66 -7.81 4.07
C SER A 99 -7.84 -8.64 3.08
N PRO A 100 -6.73 -9.26 3.52
CA PRO A 100 -6.05 -10.29 2.73
C PRO A 100 -6.71 -11.68 2.87
N HIS A 101 -7.74 -11.82 3.70
CA HIS A 101 -8.39 -13.10 3.98
C HIS A 101 -9.31 -13.51 2.83
N LYS A 102 -9.03 -14.63 2.19
CA LYS A 102 -9.76 -15.09 0.99
C LYS A 102 -11.21 -15.51 1.27
N ASP A 103 -11.49 -15.93 2.51
CA ASP A 103 -12.82 -16.39 2.92
C ASP A 103 -13.66 -15.28 3.57
N ALA A 104 -13.15 -14.05 3.68
CA ALA A 104 -13.93 -12.91 4.16
C ALA A 104 -14.97 -12.50 3.10
N ASN A 105 -16.19 -12.19 3.57
CA ASN A 105 -17.26 -11.77 2.69
C ASN A 105 -17.02 -10.33 2.20
N LEU A 106 -16.74 -10.16 0.91
CA LEU A 106 -16.46 -8.85 0.32
C LEU A 106 -17.68 -7.90 0.31
N ASP A 107 -18.91 -8.42 0.46
CA ASP A 107 -20.11 -7.60 0.54
C ASP A 107 -20.21 -6.79 1.85
N ILE A 108 -19.34 -7.07 2.82
CA ILE A 108 -19.20 -6.30 4.06
C ILE A 108 -18.55 -4.94 3.82
N TYR A 109 -17.81 -4.76 2.74
CA TYR A 109 -17.22 -3.46 2.43
C TYR A 109 -18.27 -2.36 2.29
N THR A 110 -17.97 -1.20 2.82
CA THR A 110 -18.91 -0.07 2.90
C THR A 110 -18.97 0.77 1.62
N SER A 111 -18.05 0.53 0.67
CA SER A 111 -18.06 1.20 -0.64
C SER A 111 -17.67 0.24 -1.77
N ASP A 112 -18.16 0.53 -2.99
CA ASP A 112 -17.84 -0.25 -4.18
C ASP A 112 -16.34 -0.20 -4.51
N VAL A 113 -15.68 0.94 -4.25
CA VAL A 113 -14.22 1.07 -4.42
C VAL A 113 -13.47 0.12 -3.50
N GLN A 114 -13.83 0.06 -2.21
CA GLN A 114 -13.19 -0.85 -1.27
C GLN A 114 -13.43 -2.32 -1.64
N ARG A 115 -14.62 -2.66 -2.08
CA ARG A 115 -14.94 -4.01 -2.56
C ARG A 115 -14.08 -4.37 -3.75
N ALA A 116 -13.98 -3.51 -4.76
CA ALA A 116 -13.18 -3.76 -5.94
C ALA A 116 -11.66 -3.84 -5.63
N LEU A 117 -11.15 -3.05 -4.67
CA LEU A 117 -9.78 -3.18 -4.17
C LEU A 117 -9.57 -4.52 -3.44
N GLY A 118 -10.55 -4.96 -2.65
CA GLY A 118 -10.55 -6.27 -2.00
C GLY A 118 -10.53 -7.41 -3.01
N GLU A 119 -11.32 -7.32 -4.09
CA GLU A 119 -11.31 -8.28 -5.19
C GLU A 119 -9.96 -8.35 -5.90
N ILE A 120 -9.33 -7.20 -6.16
CA ILE A 120 -7.97 -7.16 -6.74
C ILE A 120 -6.99 -7.90 -5.83
N LEU A 121 -7.03 -7.65 -4.53
CA LEU A 121 -6.12 -8.27 -3.57
C LEU A 121 -6.35 -9.80 -3.46
N THR A 122 -7.60 -10.23 -3.33
CA THR A 122 -7.94 -11.65 -3.13
C THR A 122 -7.82 -12.51 -4.39
N THR A 123 -7.93 -11.89 -5.58
CA THR A 123 -7.77 -12.56 -6.88
C THR A 123 -6.38 -12.39 -7.50
N ALA A 124 -5.47 -11.70 -6.81
CA ALA A 124 -4.11 -11.51 -7.30
C ALA A 124 -3.41 -12.84 -7.60
N THR A 125 -2.71 -12.91 -8.72
CA THR A 125 -1.94 -14.11 -9.11
C THR A 125 -0.68 -14.28 -8.27
N SER A 126 -0.14 -13.17 -7.78
CA SER A 126 0.97 -13.14 -6.83
C SER A 126 0.93 -11.85 -6.00
N PHE A 127 1.39 -11.95 -4.76
CA PHE A 127 1.61 -10.81 -3.89
C PHE A 127 3.10 -10.57 -3.73
N ARG A 128 3.54 -9.33 -3.93
CA ARG A 128 4.91 -8.89 -3.69
C ARG A 128 4.90 -7.92 -2.52
N PHE A 129 5.54 -8.33 -1.43
CA PHE A 129 5.73 -7.43 -0.30
C PHE A 129 6.70 -6.32 -0.69
N ASP A 130 6.45 -5.09 -0.23
CA ASP A 130 7.33 -3.95 -0.52
C ASP A 130 8.74 -4.23 0.00
N GLY A 131 9.72 -4.16 -0.91
CA GLY A 131 11.11 -4.48 -0.58
C GLY A 131 11.71 -3.51 0.44
N SER A 132 11.30 -2.25 0.42
CA SER A 132 11.79 -1.25 1.40
C SER A 132 11.30 -1.54 2.81
N ASP A 133 10.09 -2.09 2.96
CA ASP A 133 9.52 -2.49 4.25
C ASP A 133 10.15 -3.78 4.82
N LEU A 134 10.81 -4.56 3.98
CA LEU A 134 11.58 -5.74 4.39
C LEU A 134 13.00 -5.44 4.83
N MET A 135 13.48 -4.22 4.56
CA MET A 135 14.82 -3.80 4.96
C MET A 135 14.83 -3.36 6.43
N PRO A 136 15.99 -3.43 7.10
CA PRO A 136 16.17 -2.76 8.39
C PRO A 136 15.74 -1.28 8.30
N GLY A 137 15.10 -0.74 9.34
CA GLY A 137 14.58 0.63 9.33
C GLY A 137 15.62 1.70 9.00
N GLU A 138 16.88 1.48 9.39
CA GLU A 138 18.03 2.33 9.03
C GLU A 138 18.23 2.43 7.50
N ILE A 139 17.91 1.37 6.78
CA ILE A 139 18.05 1.32 5.32
C ILE A 139 16.73 1.70 4.64
N GLY A 140 15.66 0.96 4.87
CA GLY A 140 14.40 1.13 4.14
C GLY A 140 13.74 2.48 4.41
N THR A 141 13.53 2.79 5.69
CA THR A 141 12.85 4.02 6.11
C THR A 141 13.75 5.26 6.03
N ASN A 142 15.04 5.11 6.34
CA ASN A 142 15.95 6.25 6.38
C ASN A 142 16.75 6.40 5.08
N ALA A 143 17.73 5.51 4.82
CA ALA A 143 18.68 5.70 3.72
C ALA A 143 18.01 5.66 2.34
N PHE A 144 17.19 4.66 2.10
CA PHE A 144 16.49 4.48 0.81
C PHE A 144 15.49 5.60 0.56
N TRP A 145 14.62 5.91 1.54
CA TRP A 145 13.64 6.98 1.41
C TRP A 145 14.30 8.33 1.15
N THR A 146 15.29 8.71 1.96
CA THR A 146 16.04 9.95 1.78
C THR A 146 16.73 9.99 0.43
N GLY A 147 17.35 8.88 0.02
CA GLY A 147 17.99 8.76 -1.28
C GLY A 147 17.01 8.96 -2.45
N MET A 148 15.77 8.45 -2.37
CA MET A 148 14.76 8.69 -3.40
C MET A 148 14.35 10.16 -3.47
N VAL A 149 14.20 10.84 -2.33
CA VAL A 149 13.94 12.28 -2.29
C VAL A 149 15.08 13.05 -2.93
N ASP A 150 16.33 12.74 -2.57
CA ASP A 150 17.53 13.37 -3.14
C ASP A 150 17.62 13.14 -4.66
N TYR A 151 17.29 11.93 -5.14
CA TYR A 151 17.26 11.64 -6.56
C TYR A 151 16.23 12.53 -7.30
N THR A 152 15.03 12.71 -6.75
CA THR A 152 14.01 13.58 -7.36
C THR A 152 14.40 15.06 -7.36
N THR A 153 15.37 15.46 -6.53
CA THR A 153 15.91 16.83 -6.49
C THR A 153 17.21 17.00 -7.28
N GLY A 154 17.64 15.96 -8.00
CA GLY A 154 18.75 16.02 -8.96
C GLY A 154 20.04 15.30 -8.57
N LYS A 155 20.08 14.60 -7.43
CA LYS A 155 21.24 13.77 -7.08
C LYS A 155 21.37 12.61 -8.08
N PRO A 156 22.57 12.28 -8.59
CA PRO A 156 22.74 11.16 -9.51
C PRO A 156 22.32 9.83 -8.89
N ALA A 157 21.63 9.00 -9.66
CA ALA A 157 21.13 7.70 -9.18
C ALA A 157 22.25 6.80 -8.64
N GLN A 158 23.42 6.79 -9.28
CA GLN A 158 24.56 6.01 -8.82
C GLN A 158 25.04 6.47 -7.46
N GLN A 159 25.11 7.78 -7.23
CA GLN A 159 25.53 8.31 -5.92
C GLN A 159 24.53 7.92 -4.83
N VAL A 160 23.23 7.98 -5.11
CA VAL A 160 22.18 7.53 -4.17
C VAL A 160 22.37 6.05 -3.84
N ALA A 161 22.58 5.21 -4.85
CA ALA A 161 22.80 3.78 -4.67
C ALA A 161 24.05 3.48 -3.81
N ASP A 162 25.16 4.18 -4.08
CA ASP A 162 26.42 4.01 -3.35
C ASP A 162 26.27 4.43 -1.87
N GLU A 163 25.53 5.51 -1.59
CA GLU A 163 25.26 5.97 -0.23
C GLU A 163 24.36 4.98 0.54
N VAL A 164 23.31 4.43 -0.10
CA VAL A 164 22.46 3.39 0.49
C VAL A 164 23.30 2.13 0.77
N GLN A 165 24.13 1.70 -0.20
CA GLN A 165 25.02 0.55 -0.02
C GLN A 165 26.01 0.75 1.12
N THR A 166 26.60 1.94 1.22
CA THR A 166 27.54 2.26 2.31
C THR A 166 26.88 2.12 3.69
N ARG A 167 25.62 2.57 3.83
CA ARG A 167 24.88 2.41 5.08
C ARG A 167 24.49 0.95 5.34
N TRP A 168 24.16 0.21 4.28
CA TRP A 168 23.88 -1.22 4.39
C TRP A 168 25.11 -1.97 4.93
N ASP A 169 26.30 -1.69 4.38
CA ASP A 169 27.53 -2.35 4.81
C ASP A 169 27.92 -2.00 6.26
N ALA A 170 27.49 -0.83 6.74
CA ALA A 170 27.79 -0.39 8.10
C ALA A 170 26.91 -1.07 9.18
N ILE A 171 25.80 -1.71 8.82
CA ILE A 171 24.90 -2.39 9.78
C ILE A 171 25.04 -3.92 9.76
N GLN A 172 25.90 -4.47 8.91
CA GLN A 172 26.25 -5.89 8.88
C GLN A 172 27.42 -6.20 9.78
#